data_6af1ac74a3c6b37a730ae16c785e8adc
#
_entry.id   6af1ac74a3c6b37a730ae16c785e8adc
#
_cell.length_a   1.000
_cell.length_b   1.000
_cell.length_c   1.000
_cell.angle_alpha   90.00
_cell.angle_beta   90.00
_cell.angle_gamma   90.00
#
_symmetry.space_group_name_H-M   'P 1'
#
loop_
_entity.id
_entity.type
_entity.pdbx_description
1 polymer ?
#
loop_
_entity_poly.entity_id
_entity_poly.type
_entity_poly.pdbx_seq_one_letter_code
_entity_poly.pdbx_strand_id
1 'polypeptide(L)'
;MKTKTTNPDIAPAGRLGRRGFTLVELLVVIGIISILAAMILPTLGKAKDSAKKGQARSEMQNISGAVRAYEAEYSRFPIPSQITAQLKTRDYTFGTMHMSGNTARLLTNAKGEALPKIATPGRVQVSNAEVVAILRAQEKFRNGRSTSNRNHRMNPKKVNFLNARDVTSATQSGVGTDGVFRDPWGSPYIVTVDANYDGKTIDAFYGQRSVSEPSSGNVGRNSEGLVGLTRIEGRLYQANSPVLVWSLGPDGSASASEKANQGVNKDNILSWQ
;
A
#
# COMPACT_ATOMS: atom_id res chain seq x y z
N MET A 1 -15.39 -90.52 34.02
CA MET A 1 -14.59 -89.43 34.61
C MET A 1 -14.97 -88.18 33.90
N LYS A 2 -15.83 -87.31 34.48
CA LYS A 2 -16.30 -86.05 33.88
C LYS A 2 -15.53 -84.89 34.53
N THR A 3 -14.67 -84.25 33.79
CA THR A 3 -13.96 -83.04 34.22
C THR A 3 -14.88 -81.85 34.09
N LYS A 4 -15.09 -81.16 35.22
CA LYS A 4 -15.89 -79.92 35.32
C LYS A 4 -14.91 -78.73 35.03
N THR A 5 -15.12 -78.07 33.92
CA THR A 5 -14.47 -76.79 33.60
C THR A 5 -15.13 -75.64 34.30
N THR A 6 -14.50 -75.02 35.27
CA THR A 6 -14.92 -73.75 35.91
C THR A 6 -14.55 -72.58 35.05
N ASN A 7 -15.56 -71.80 34.67
CA ASN A 7 -15.40 -70.57 33.97
C ASN A 7 -15.01 -69.42 34.98
N PRO A 8 -13.98 -68.59 34.74
CA PRO A 8 -13.70 -67.47 35.66
C PRO A 8 -14.74 -66.36 35.46
N ASP A 9 -15.33 -65.95 36.59
CA ASP A 9 -16.24 -64.79 36.67
C ASP A 9 -15.55 -63.52 36.15
N ILE A 10 -16.05 -62.95 35.08
CA ILE A 10 -15.66 -61.60 34.58
C ILE A 10 -16.42 -60.58 35.41
N ALA A 11 -15.73 -59.86 36.30
CA ALA A 11 -16.27 -58.74 37.06
C ALA A 11 -16.80 -57.65 36.11
N PRO A 12 -17.98 -57.08 36.40
CA PRO A 12 -18.54 -56.01 35.54
C PRO A 12 -17.65 -54.77 35.61
N ALA A 13 -17.20 -54.25 34.44
CA ALA A 13 -16.49 -53.01 34.32
C ALA A 13 -17.33 -51.86 34.91
N GLY A 14 -16.76 -51.22 35.92
CA GLY A 14 -17.39 -50.09 36.62
C GLY A 14 -17.76 -49.00 35.60
N ARG A 15 -19.05 -48.65 35.50
CA ARG A 15 -19.52 -47.50 34.76
C ARG A 15 -18.95 -46.25 35.36
N LEU A 16 -17.93 -45.66 34.71
CA LEU A 16 -17.50 -44.30 35.01
C LEU A 16 -18.72 -43.37 34.84
N GLY A 17 -19.23 -42.87 35.96
CA GLY A 17 -20.36 -41.95 35.98
C GLY A 17 -19.98 -40.69 35.17
N ARG A 18 -20.61 -40.50 34.02
CA ARG A 18 -20.54 -39.25 33.28
C ARG A 18 -21.17 -38.15 34.13
N ARG A 19 -20.36 -37.34 34.76
CA ARG A 19 -20.83 -36.10 35.41
C ARG A 19 -21.35 -35.19 34.32
N GLY A 20 -22.64 -34.95 34.26
CA GLY A 20 -23.25 -33.94 33.38
C GLY A 20 -22.96 -32.53 33.90
N PHE A 21 -22.73 -31.59 33.01
CA PHE A 21 -22.63 -30.18 33.32
C PHE A 21 -23.96 -29.64 33.85
N THR A 22 -23.90 -28.83 34.90
CA THR A 22 -25.07 -28.10 35.39
C THR A 22 -25.34 -26.87 34.53
N LEU A 23 -26.61 -26.45 34.44
CA LEU A 23 -27.04 -25.26 33.71
C LEU A 23 -26.35 -24.00 34.27
N VAL A 24 -26.10 -23.96 35.60
CA VAL A 24 -25.40 -22.83 36.27
C VAL A 24 -23.92 -22.78 35.90
N GLU A 25 -23.23 -23.93 35.86
CA GLU A 25 -21.83 -23.96 35.41
C GLU A 25 -21.67 -23.43 33.98
N LEU A 26 -22.57 -23.78 33.06
CA LEU A 26 -22.57 -23.28 31.71
C LEU A 26 -22.83 -21.76 31.68
N LEU A 27 -23.81 -21.27 32.47
CA LEU A 27 -24.19 -19.87 32.51
C LEU A 27 -23.05 -18.99 33.05
N VAL A 28 -22.33 -19.45 34.09
CA VAL A 28 -21.15 -18.72 34.62
C VAL A 28 -20.04 -18.65 33.59
N VAL A 29 -19.76 -19.75 32.88
CA VAL A 29 -18.70 -19.76 31.84
C VAL A 29 -19.03 -18.81 30.71
N ILE A 30 -20.24 -18.83 30.16
CA ILE A 30 -20.60 -17.87 29.09
C ILE A 30 -20.62 -16.43 29.58
N GLY A 31 -20.97 -16.18 30.85
CA GLY A 31 -20.87 -14.86 31.48
C GLY A 31 -19.44 -14.32 31.50
N ILE A 32 -18.50 -15.16 31.94
CA ILE A 32 -17.07 -14.77 31.97
C ILE A 32 -16.54 -14.55 30.56
N ILE A 33 -16.83 -15.45 29.60
CA ILE A 33 -16.41 -15.30 28.19
C ILE A 33 -16.98 -14.01 27.59
N SER A 34 -18.24 -13.67 27.88
CA SER A 34 -18.88 -12.47 27.36
C SER A 34 -18.18 -11.19 27.87
N ILE A 35 -17.79 -11.15 29.15
CA ILE A 35 -17.06 -10.02 29.72
C ILE A 35 -15.67 -9.88 29.08
N LEU A 36 -14.95 -11.01 28.96
CA LEU A 36 -13.62 -10.99 28.32
C LEU A 36 -13.70 -10.59 26.85
N ALA A 37 -14.67 -11.12 26.11
CA ALA A 37 -14.88 -10.76 24.71
C ALA A 37 -15.21 -9.28 24.54
N ALA A 38 -16.05 -8.70 25.41
CA ALA A 38 -16.39 -7.27 25.36
C ALA A 38 -15.18 -6.36 25.54
N MET A 39 -14.15 -6.78 26.30
CA MET A 39 -12.90 -6.02 26.48
C MET A 39 -11.92 -6.20 25.29
N ILE A 40 -11.91 -7.38 24.66
CA ILE A 40 -10.95 -7.71 23.59
C ILE A 40 -11.38 -7.16 22.23
N LEU A 41 -12.67 -7.21 21.90
CA LEU A 41 -13.18 -6.82 20.56
C LEU A 41 -12.79 -5.38 20.14
N PRO A 42 -12.90 -4.34 20.98
CA PRO A 42 -12.53 -2.98 20.59
C PRO A 42 -11.01 -2.81 20.33
N THR A 43 -10.17 -3.56 21.06
CA THR A 43 -8.71 -3.46 20.94
C THR A 43 -8.19 -4.15 19.68
N LEU A 44 -8.85 -5.22 19.22
CA LEU A 44 -8.47 -5.97 18.05
C LEU A 44 -8.57 -5.14 16.76
N GLY A 45 -9.58 -4.27 16.64
CA GLY A 45 -9.73 -3.34 15.52
C GLY A 45 -8.53 -2.41 15.40
N LYS A 46 -8.16 -1.75 16.50
CA LYS A 46 -7.01 -0.83 16.55
C LYS A 46 -5.68 -1.54 16.27
N ALA A 47 -5.50 -2.75 16.79
CA ALA A 47 -4.31 -3.57 16.53
C ALA A 47 -4.17 -3.92 15.04
N LYS A 48 -5.28 -4.30 14.39
CA LYS A 48 -5.32 -4.60 12.96
C LYS A 48 -4.97 -3.38 12.10
N ASP A 49 -5.48 -2.21 12.44
CA ASP A 49 -5.16 -0.98 11.71
C ASP A 49 -3.70 -0.57 11.89
N SER A 50 -3.17 -0.71 13.11
CA SER A 50 -1.75 -0.47 13.39
C SER A 50 -0.86 -1.42 12.59
N ALA A 51 -1.21 -2.72 12.53
CA ALA A 51 -0.48 -3.71 11.74
C ALA A 51 -0.48 -3.38 10.24
N LYS A 52 -1.62 -2.97 9.69
CA LYS A 52 -1.73 -2.53 8.29
C LYS A 52 -0.88 -1.28 8.01
N LYS A 53 -0.86 -0.31 8.92
CA LYS A 53 0.00 0.88 8.80
C LYS A 53 1.48 0.50 8.82
N GLY A 54 1.88 -0.42 9.68
CA GLY A 54 3.24 -0.97 9.72
C GLY A 54 3.62 -1.68 8.43
N GLN A 55 2.72 -2.51 7.89
CA GLN A 55 2.91 -3.17 6.59
C GLN A 55 3.08 -2.14 5.47
N ALA A 56 2.20 -1.14 5.38
CA ALA A 56 2.28 -0.10 4.36
C ALA A 56 3.63 0.65 4.40
N ARG A 57 4.11 1.02 5.60
CA ARG A 57 5.43 1.66 5.75
C ARG A 57 6.57 0.76 5.26
N SER A 58 6.56 -0.52 5.62
CA SER A 58 7.56 -1.49 5.15
C SER A 58 7.55 -1.65 3.62
N GLU A 59 6.36 -1.74 3.02
CA GLU A 59 6.21 -1.86 1.58
C GLU A 59 6.65 -0.58 0.84
N MET A 60 6.37 0.60 1.38
CA MET A 60 6.85 1.88 0.82
C MET A 60 8.37 2.01 0.89
N GLN A 61 8.99 1.57 1.98
CA GLN A 61 10.46 1.53 2.10
C GLN A 61 11.07 0.54 1.09
N ASN A 62 10.43 -0.62 0.88
CA ASN A 62 10.84 -1.60 -0.12
C ASN A 62 10.75 -1.00 -1.54
N ILE A 63 9.66 -0.29 -1.89
CA ILE A 63 9.53 0.39 -3.19
C ILE A 63 10.63 1.45 -3.35
N SER A 64 10.83 2.32 -2.36
CA SER A 64 11.85 3.37 -2.41
C SER A 64 13.26 2.80 -2.53
N GLY A 65 13.57 1.75 -1.76
CA GLY A 65 14.85 1.02 -1.85
C GLY A 65 15.07 0.40 -3.21
N ALA A 66 14.03 -0.23 -3.78
CA ALA A 66 14.09 -0.85 -5.11
C ALA A 66 14.34 0.19 -6.22
N VAL A 67 13.70 1.36 -6.15
CA VAL A 67 13.92 2.45 -7.11
C VAL A 67 15.34 2.99 -7.04
N ARG A 68 15.88 3.18 -5.83
CA ARG A 68 17.28 3.63 -5.62
C ARG A 68 18.29 2.57 -6.07
N ALA A 69 18.04 1.30 -5.79
CA ALA A 69 18.90 0.20 -6.26
C ALA A 69 18.91 0.10 -7.79
N TYR A 70 17.76 0.31 -8.43
CA TYR A 70 17.65 0.38 -9.89
C TYR A 70 18.43 1.59 -10.45
N GLU A 71 18.29 2.76 -9.84
CA GLU A 71 19.02 3.98 -10.22
C GLU A 71 20.54 3.79 -10.09
N ALA A 72 21.00 3.19 -8.99
CA ALA A 72 22.41 2.87 -8.78
C ALA A 72 22.96 1.91 -9.84
N GLU A 73 22.15 0.94 -10.30
CA GLU A 73 22.56 -0.05 -11.31
C GLU A 73 22.58 0.50 -12.74
N TYR A 74 21.61 1.35 -13.08
CA TYR A 74 21.40 1.81 -14.46
C TYR A 74 21.63 3.32 -14.67
N SER A 75 21.99 4.07 -13.63
CA SER A 75 22.15 5.53 -13.63
C SER A 75 20.93 6.26 -14.19
N ARG A 76 19.75 5.69 -13.98
CA ARG A 76 18.45 6.25 -14.39
C ARG A 76 17.30 5.72 -13.55
N PHE A 77 16.25 6.50 -13.41
CA PHE A 77 15.03 6.05 -12.75
C PHE A 77 14.19 5.10 -13.63
N PRO A 78 13.37 4.22 -13.02
CA PRO A 78 12.53 3.25 -13.73
C PRO A 78 11.29 3.92 -14.36
N ILE A 79 11.49 4.96 -15.15
CA ILE A 79 10.42 5.72 -15.83
C ILE A 79 10.29 5.21 -17.26
N PRO A 80 9.10 4.81 -17.72
CA PRO A 80 8.86 4.43 -19.11
C PRO A 80 9.31 5.53 -20.09
N SER A 81 9.95 5.14 -21.20
CA SER A 81 10.48 6.08 -22.18
C SER A 81 9.42 7.01 -22.80
N GLN A 82 8.16 6.54 -22.90
CA GLN A 82 7.04 7.37 -23.37
C GLN A 82 6.74 8.53 -22.42
N ILE A 83 6.94 8.32 -21.13
CA ILE A 83 6.77 9.34 -20.09
C ILE A 83 7.98 10.28 -20.10
N THR A 84 9.20 9.74 -20.11
CA THR A 84 10.44 10.53 -20.13
C THR A 84 10.49 11.52 -21.29
N ALA A 85 10.00 11.12 -22.47
CA ALA A 85 9.93 12.00 -23.63
C ALA A 85 9.04 13.24 -23.43
N GLN A 86 8.09 13.17 -22.49
CA GLN A 86 7.15 14.27 -22.18
C GLN A 86 7.62 15.13 -20.98
N LEU A 87 8.57 14.62 -20.20
CA LEU A 87 9.09 15.26 -18.99
C LEU A 87 10.31 16.10 -19.35
N LYS A 88 10.12 17.35 -19.70
CA LYS A 88 11.28 18.22 -20.07
C LYS A 88 12.10 18.67 -18.86
N THR A 89 11.53 18.83 -17.67
CA THR A 89 12.23 19.42 -16.49
C THR A 89 11.50 19.20 -15.16
N ARG A 90 10.67 18.17 -15.02
CA ARG A 90 9.82 18.00 -13.84
C ARG A 90 9.79 16.56 -13.38
N ASP A 91 9.64 16.37 -12.09
CA ASP A 91 9.41 15.08 -11.47
C ASP A 91 8.12 14.42 -11.95
N TYR A 92 8.07 13.11 -11.86
CA TYR A 92 6.91 12.36 -12.26
C TYR A 92 6.30 11.57 -11.10
N THR A 93 5.01 11.76 -10.90
CA THR A 93 4.22 11.01 -9.93
C THR A 93 3.40 9.94 -10.64
N PHE A 94 3.63 8.68 -10.28
CA PHE A 94 2.76 7.56 -10.64
C PHE A 94 1.56 7.56 -9.69
N GLY A 95 0.36 7.70 -10.24
CA GLY A 95 -0.82 8.02 -9.47
C GLY A 95 -1.95 6.98 -9.56
N THR A 96 -3.19 7.46 -9.58
CA THR A 96 -4.40 6.65 -9.46
C THR A 96 -5.10 6.38 -10.80
N MET A 97 -4.46 6.69 -11.93
CA MET A 97 -5.08 6.51 -13.24
C MET A 97 -4.53 5.29 -13.98
N HIS A 98 -5.40 4.63 -14.74
CA HIS A 98 -5.04 3.56 -15.66
C HIS A 98 -5.33 4.00 -17.09
N MET A 99 -4.38 3.75 -18.01
CA MET A 99 -4.59 3.99 -19.43
C MET A 99 -5.14 2.74 -20.14
N SER A 100 -6.26 2.89 -20.81
CA SER A 100 -6.81 1.88 -21.71
C SER A 100 -6.88 2.49 -23.12
N GLY A 101 -5.88 2.19 -23.95
CA GLY A 101 -5.65 2.92 -25.20
C GLY A 101 -5.38 4.40 -24.91
N ASN A 102 -6.15 5.29 -25.54
CA ASN A 102 -6.04 6.74 -25.34
C ASN A 102 -6.95 7.28 -24.23
N THR A 103 -7.67 6.41 -23.51
CA THR A 103 -8.61 6.84 -22.46
C THR A 103 -8.00 6.60 -21.09
N ALA A 104 -7.92 7.66 -20.28
CA ALA A 104 -7.52 7.58 -18.88
C ALA A 104 -8.76 7.32 -18.00
N ARG A 105 -8.67 6.31 -17.13
CA ARG A 105 -9.72 5.97 -16.15
C ARG A 105 -9.10 5.91 -14.76
N LEU A 106 -9.86 6.34 -13.75
CA LEU A 106 -9.46 6.15 -12.36
C LEU A 106 -9.48 4.67 -12.01
N LEU A 107 -8.51 4.24 -11.22
CA LEU A 107 -8.54 2.94 -10.55
C LEU A 107 -9.63 2.94 -9.49
N THR A 108 -10.07 1.77 -9.08
CA THR A 108 -11.03 1.58 -7.99
C THR A 108 -10.32 1.01 -6.74
N ASN A 109 -10.83 1.36 -5.57
CA ASN A 109 -10.43 0.75 -4.31
C ASN A 109 -11.05 -0.66 -4.16
N ALA A 110 -10.79 -1.32 -3.03
CA ALA A 110 -11.33 -2.65 -2.74
C ALA A 110 -12.87 -2.71 -2.67
N LYS A 111 -13.55 -1.56 -2.47
CA LYS A 111 -15.01 -1.45 -2.46
C LYS A 111 -15.61 -1.20 -3.85
N GLY A 112 -14.78 -1.04 -4.89
CA GLY A 112 -15.22 -0.70 -6.24
C GLY A 112 -15.47 0.79 -6.46
N GLU A 113 -15.15 1.66 -5.49
CA GLU A 113 -15.29 3.11 -5.59
C GLU A 113 -14.11 3.70 -6.36
N ALA A 114 -14.36 4.70 -7.20
CA ALA A 114 -13.31 5.39 -7.93
C ALA A 114 -12.35 6.11 -6.96
N LEU A 115 -11.05 5.90 -7.15
CA LEU A 115 -10.03 6.57 -6.35
C LEU A 115 -9.95 8.06 -6.67
N PRO A 116 -9.50 8.89 -5.72
CA PRO A 116 -9.38 10.32 -5.94
C PRO A 116 -8.35 10.62 -7.05
N LYS A 117 -8.59 11.68 -7.79
CA LYS A 117 -7.63 12.20 -8.76
C LYS A 117 -6.57 13.01 -8.01
N ILE A 118 -5.36 12.48 -7.94
CA ILE A 118 -4.24 13.13 -7.23
C ILE A 118 -3.44 14.09 -8.13
N ALA A 119 -3.66 14.03 -9.44
CA ALA A 119 -2.95 14.87 -10.40
C ALA A 119 -3.39 16.33 -10.33
N THR A 120 -2.47 17.23 -10.62
CA THR A 120 -2.79 18.62 -10.97
C THR A 120 -3.82 18.63 -12.11
N PRO A 121 -4.80 19.56 -12.12
CA PRO A 121 -5.80 19.64 -13.19
C PRO A 121 -5.16 19.60 -14.59
N GLY A 122 -5.70 18.76 -15.47
CA GLY A 122 -5.21 18.58 -16.84
C GLY A 122 -4.07 17.59 -17.04
N ARG A 123 -3.50 16.99 -15.97
CA ARG A 123 -2.45 15.96 -16.09
C ARG A 123 -3.01 14.56 -15.86
N VAL A 124 -2.56 13.63 -16.70
CA VAL A 124 -2.80 12.20 -16.52
C VAL A 124 -1.57 11.62 -15.79
N GLN A 125 -1.82 10.91 -14.70
CA GLN A 125 -0.80 10.21 -13.96
C GLN A 125 -1.14 8.73 -13.91
N VAL A 126 -0.41 7.96 -14.71
CA VAL A 126 -0.57 6.50 -14.75
C VAL A 126 -0.18 5.88 -13.41
N SER A 127 -0.74 4.71 -13.12
CA SER A 127 -0.44 3.97 -11.91
C SER A 127 1.01 3.47 -11.87
N ASN A 128 1.42 2.97 -10.71
CA ASN A 128 2.74 2.41 -10.48
C ASN A 128 3.03 1.10 -11.24
N ALA A 129 2.07 0.55 -12.00
CA ALA A 129 2.20 -0.75 -12.66
C ALA A 129 3.45 -0.87 -13.53
N GLU A 130 3.77 0.15 -14.33
CA GLU A 130 4.94 0.13 -15.22
C GLU A 130 6.26 0.21 -14.44
N VAL A 131 6.33 1.05 -13.39
CA VAL A 131 7.48 1.10 -12.49
C VAL A 131 7.71 -0.26 -11.82
N VAL A 132 6.64 -0.87 -11.30
CA VAL A 132 6.70 -2.19 -10.66
C VAL A 132 7.17 -3.26 -11.64
N ALA A 133 6.67 -3.24 -12.88
CA ALA A 133 7.09 -4.19 -13.91
C ALA A 133 8.58 -4.04 -14.28
N ILE A 134 9.09 -2.81 -14.39
CA ILE A 134 10.52 -2.54 -14.64
C ILE A 134 11.38 -3.05 -13.49
N LEU A 135 11.01 -2.72 -12.24
CA LEU A 135 11.74 -3.13 -11.03
C LEU A 135 11.74 -4.65 -10.84
N ARG A 136 10.71 -5.34 -11.30
CA ARG A 136 10.59 -6.81 -11.23
C ARG A 136 11.05 -7.53 -12.50
N ALA A 137 11.66 -6.84 -13.43
CA ALA A 137 12.11 -7.37 -14.72
C ALA A 137 11.00 -8.06 -15.54
N GLN A 138 9.73 -7.65 -15.39
CA GLN A 138 8.59 -8.25 -16.06
C GLN A 138 8.40 -7.67 -17.46
N GLU A 139 8.25 -8.52 -18.48
CA GLU A 139 7.96 -8.12 -19.85
C GLU A 139 6.46 -8.02 -20.13
N LYS A 140 5.65 -8.77 -19.37
CA LYS A 140 4.19 -8.80 -19.46
C LYS A 140 3.58 -8.75 -18.06
N PHE A 141 2.45 -8.07 -17.96
CA PHE A 141 1.57 -8.20 -16.81
C PHE A 141 0.91 -9.58 -16.81
N ARG A 142 0.41 -10.01 -15.64
CA ARG A 142 -0.25 -11.33 -15.52
C ARG A 142 -1.55 -11.43 -16.31
N ASN A 143 -2.17 -10.32 -16.68
CA ASN A 143 -3.31 -10.26 -17.62
C ASN A 143 -2.90 -10.38 -19.10
N GLY A 144 -1.62 -10.65 -19.41
CA GLY A 144 -1.08 -10.84 -20.75
C GLY A 144 -0.66 -9.56 -21.48
N ARG A 145 -1.00 -8.37 -20.97
CA ARG A 145 -0.62 -7.09 -21.58
C ARG A 145 0.90 -6.88 -21.47
N SER A 146 1.53 -6.42 -22.55
CA SER A 146 2.95 -6.09 -22.55
C SER A 146 3.24 -4.87 -21.68
N THR A 147 4.40 -4.88 -21.00
CA THR A 147 4.92 -3.76 -20.21
C THR A 147 5.87 -2.90 -21.06
N SER A 148 6.25 -1.74 -20.54
CA SER A 148 7.32 -0.91 -21.10
C SER A 148 8.69 -1.59 -21.03
N ASN A 149 8.85 -2.63 -20.21
CA ASN A 149 10.07 -3.44 -20.11
C ASN A 149 10.12 -4.60 -21.14
N ARG A 150 9.33 -4.57 -22.19
CA ARG A 150 9.35 -5.57 -23.26
C ARG A 150 10.77 -5.75 -23.82
N ASN A 151 11.20 -6.99 -24.03
CA ASN A 151 12.56 -7.40 -24.39
C ASN A 151 13.62 -6.92 -23.37
N HIS A 152 13.22 -6.76 -22.12
CA HIS A 152 14.05 -6.28 -21.01
C HIS A 152 14.78 -4.95 -21.26
N ARG A 153 14.26 -4.11 -22.17
CA ARG A 153 14.94 -2.88 -22.60
C ARG A 153 15.12 -1.86 -21.46
N MET A 154 14.27 -1.90 -20.45
CA MET A 154 14.39 -1.04 -19.27
C MET A 154 15.23 -1.69 -18.17
N ASN A 155 15.22 -3.00 -18.06
CA ASN A 155 15.99 -3.79 -17.10
C ASN A 155 16.77 -4.91 -17.82
N PRO A 156 17.86 -4.56 -18.56
CA PRO A 156 18.61 -5.52 -19.40
C PRO A 156 19.26 -6.66 -18.64
N LYS A 157 19.69 -6.41 -17.41
CA LYS A 157 20.30 -7.43 -16.53
C LYS A 157 19.26 -8.36 -15.88
N LYS A 158 17.97 -8.11 -16.09
CA LYS A 158 16.85 -8.92 -15.57
C LYS A 158 16.87 -9.05 -14.04
N VAL A 159 17.36 -8.03 -13.34
CA VAL A 159 17.45 -8.03 -11.87
C VAL A 159 16.08 -7.75 -11.27
N ASN A 160 15.66 -8.59 -10.31
CA ASN A 160 14.46 -8.29 -9.52
C ASN A 160 14.84 -7.40 -8.33
N PHE A 161 14.61 -6.10 -8.44
CA PHE A 161 14.88 -5.14 -7.38
C PHE A 161 13.74 -5.07 -6.35
N LEU A 162 12.50 -5.38 -6.76
CA LEU A 162 11.30 -5.24 -5.92
C LEU A 162 10.71 -6.60 -5.57
N ASN A 163 10.88 -7.02 -4.32
CA ASN A 163 10.20 -8.20 -3.79
C ASN A 163 8.81 -7.80 -3.29
N ALA A 164 7.77 -8.17 -4.03
CA ALA A 164 6.38 -7.89 -3.69
C ALA A 164 5.50 -9.10 -3.96
N ARG A 165 4.51 -9.33 -3.08
CA ARG A 165 3.58 -10.46 -3.18
C ARG A 165 2.64 -10.29 -4.36
N ASP A 166 2.52 -11.31 -5.20
CA ASP A 166 1.51 -11.36 -6.25
C ASP A 166 0.13 -11.76 -5.70
N VAL A 167 -0.91 -11.11 -6.21
CA VAL A 167 -2.31 -11.40 -5.86
C VAL A 167 -3.15 -11.60 -7.12
N THR A 168 -4.22 -12.37 -7.00
CA THR A 168 -5.09 -12.71 -8.12
C THR A 168 -6.14 -11.65 -8.41
N SER A 169 -6.52 -10.88 -7.41
CA SER A 169 -7.50 -9.79 -7.53
C SER A 169 -6.80 -8.44 -7.77
N ALA A 170 -7.40 -7.61 -8.60
CA ALA A 170 -6.96 -6.24 -8.84
C ALA A 170 -7.24 -5.28 -7.66
N THR A 171 -7.87 -5.75 -6.58
CA THR A 171 -8.23 -4.92 -5.41
C THR A 171 -7.62 -5.38 -4.10
N GLN A 172 -6.86 -6.49 -4.12
CA GLN A 172 -6.16 -6.99 -2.94
C GLN A 172 -4.81 -6.29 -2.73
N SER A 173 -4.36 -6.23 -1.46
CA SER A 173 -3.00 -5.80 -1.10
C SER A 173 -1.94 -6.67 -1.78
N GLY A 174 -1.00 -6.04 -2.48
CA GLY A 174 0.04 -6.70 -3.27
C GLY A 174 -0.01 -6.30 -4.74
N VAL A 175 0.72 -6.99 -5.59
CA VAL A 175 0.77 -6.74 -7.03
C VAL A 175 -0.34 -7.53 -7.72
N GLY A 176 -1.33 -6.81 -8.23
CA GLY A 176 -2.48 -7.38 -8.95
C GLY A 176 -2.13 -7.94 -10.31
N THR A 177 -3.10 -8.60 -10.97
CA THR A 177 -2.96 -9.09 -12.36
C THR A 177 -2.76 -7.96 -13.37
N ASP A 178 -3.15 -6.74 -13.02
CA ASP A 178 -2.93 -5.50 -13.76
C ASP A 178 -1.56 -4.88 -13.56
N GLY A 179 -0.72 -5.47 -12.69
CA GLY A 179 0.62 -5.01 -12.35
C GLY A 179 0.67 -3.90 -11.30
N VAL A 180 -0.46 -3.39 -10.86
CA VAL A 180 -0.52 -2.32 -9.85
C VAL A 180 -0.18 -2.87 -8.47
N PHE A 181 0.79 -2.29 -7.79
CA PHE A 181 1.10 -2.59 -6.41
C PHE A 181 0.21 -1.77 -5.48
N ARG A 182 -0.57 -2.47 -4.67
CA ARG A 182 -1.59 -1.90 -3.78
C ARG A 182 -1.24 -2.09 -2.32
N ASP A 183 -1.60 -1.10 -1.55
CA ASP A 183 -1.45 -1.04 -0.10
C ASP A 183 -2.39 -2.03 0.65
N PRO A 184 -2.30 -2.16 1.97
CA PRO A 184 -3.15 -3.04 2.77
C PRO A 184 -4.65 -2.74 2.73
N TRP A 185 -5.07 -1.62 2.17
CA TRP A 185 -6.48 -1.24 1.99
C TRP A 185 -6.96 -1.38 0.54
N GLY A 186 -6.05 -1.75 -0.39
CA GLY A 186 -6.36 -1.99 -1.80
C GLY A 186 -6.18 -0.77 -2.71
N SER A 187 -5.68 0.33 -2.20
CA SER A 187 -5.33 1.52 -2.99
C SER A 187 -3.91 1.40 -3.59
N PRO A 188 -3.64 1.92 -4.79
CA PRO A 188 -2.30 1.89 -5.35
C PRO A 188 -1.34 2.75 -4.52
N TYR A 189 -0.11 2.29 -4.33
CA TYR A 189 0.96 3.16 -3.87
C TYR A 189 1.20 4.26 -4.89
N ILE A 190 1.31 5.49 -4.40
CA ILE A 190 1.69 6.64 -5.21
C ILE A 190 3.21 6.75 -5.12
N VAL A 191 3.86 6.84 -6.28
CA VAL A 191 5.33 6.85 -6.36
C VAL A 191 5.75 8.06 -7.17
N THR A 192 6.52 8.96 -6.57
CA THR A 192 7.12 10.10 -7.26
C THR A 192 8.62 9.91 -7.33
N VAL A 193 9.20 10.18 -8.49
CA VAL A 193 10.63 10.05 -8.75
C VAL A 193 11.20 11.37 -9.29
N ASP A 194 12.43 11.65 -8.88
CA ASP A 194 13.23 12.78 -9.33
C ASP A 194 13.64 12.59 -10.81
N ALA A 195 12.81 13.06 -11.72
CA ALA A 195 13.04 12.87 -13.15
C ALA A 195 13.97 13.94 -13.76
N ASN A 196 14.29 15.01 -13.01
CA ASN A 196 15.21 16.06 -13.40
C ASN A 196 16.61 15.89 -12.80
N TYR A 197 16.80 14.90 -11.90
CA TYR A 197 18.08 14.54 -11.27
C TYR A 197 18.72 15.67 -10.43
N ASP A 198 17.89 16.46 -9.73
CA ASP A 198 18.36 17.52 -8.83
C ASP A 198 18.49 17.07 -7.36
N GLY A 199 18.19 15.80 -7.07
CA GLY A 199 18.22 15.19 -5.74
C GLY A 199 17.00 15.52 -4.88
N LYS A 200 16.00 16.19 -5.45
CA LYS A 200 14.79 16.64 -4.77
C LYS A 200 13.56 16.15 -5.54
N THR A 201 12.42 16.11 -4.89
CA THR A 201 11.22 15.62 -5.55
C THR A 201 10.01 16.48 -5.20
N ILE A 202 9.28 16.87 -6.23
CA ILE A 202 7.99 17.57 -6.13
C ILE A 202 6.87 16.58 -6.45
N ASP A 203 6.20 16.11 -5.41
CA ASP A 203 5.03 15.24 -5.59
C ASP A 203 3.85 16.02 -6.18
N ALA A 204 3.09 15.39 -7.09
CA ALA A 204 2.00 16.06 -7.79
C ALA A 204 0.84 16.49 -6.86
N PHE A 205 0.66 15.80 -5.73
CA PHE A 205 -0.35 16.12 -4.73
C PHE A 205 0.23 16.97 -3.60
N TYR A 206 1.25 16.44 -2.91
CA TYR A 206 1.88 17.13 -1.78
C TYR A 206 2.73 18.34 -2.19
N GLY A 207 3.17 18.44 -3.43
CA GLY A 207 3.83 19.63 -3.97
C GLY A 207 2.91 20.85 -4.07
N GLN A 208 1.58 20.69 -3.93
CA GLN A 208 0.62 21.78 -4.08
C GLN A 208 0.54 22.65 -2.81
N ARG A 209 0.46 23.96 -3.03
CA ARG A 209 0.28 24.95 -1.95
C ARG A 209 -0.95 24.69 -1.10
N SER A 210 -2.07 24.34 -1.73
CA SER A 210 -3.33 24.05 -1.04
C SER A 210 -3.18 22.95 0.01
N VAL A 211 -2.34 21.95 -0.28
CA VAL A 211 -2.11 20.77 0.57
C VAL A 211 -1.02 21.03 1.61
N SER A 212 0.13 21.57 1.20
CA SER A 212 1.34 21.57 2.04
C SER A 212 1.69 22.91 2.67
N GLU A 213 0.96 24.00 2.39
CA GLU A 213 1.20 25.28 3.04
C GLU A 213 0.58 25.30 4.45
N PRO A 214 1.35 25.66 5.51
CA PRO A 214 0.81 25.85 6.85
C PRO A 214 -0.29 26.90 6.90
N SER A 215 -1.25 26.75 7.80
CA SER A 215 -2.39 27.69 7.94
C SER A 215 -1.98 29.08 8.45
N SER A 216 -0.81 29.24 9.02
CA SER A 216 -0.29 30.50 9.61
C SER A 216 0.38 31.44 8.59
N GLY A 217 -0.09 31.55 7.43
CA GLY A 217 -0.18 32.69 6.52
C GLY A 217 1.07 33.28 5.87
N ASN A 218 2.23 33.53 6.38
CA ASN A 218 3.37 34.16 5.67
C ASN A 218 4.57 33.21 5.62
N VAL A 219 4.58 32.35 4.61
CA VAL A 219 5.65 31.38 4.41
C VAL A 219 6.61 31.91 3.35
N GLY A 220 7.82 32.29 3.76
CA GLY A 220 8.90 32.73 2.86
C GLY A 220 9.43 31.57 1.98
N ARG A 221 10.29 31.90 1.03
CA ARG A 221 11.04 30.88 0.27
C ARG A 221 11.94 30.10 1.22
N ASN A 222 12.09 28.79 1.01
CA ASN A 222 12.83 27.83 1.85
C ASN A 222 12.27 27.64 3.27
N SER A 223 11.04 28.09 3.54
CA SER A 223 10.39 27.80 4.81
C SER A 223 9.79 26.39 4.84
N GLU A 224 9.67 25.86 6.05
CA GLU A 224 9.07 24.57 6.28
C GLU A 224 7.58 24.57 5.89
N GLY A 225 7.18 23.61 5.07
CA GLY A 225 5.82 23.27 4.78
C GLY A 225 5.29 22.22 5.75
N LEU A 226 4.05 21.79 5.53
CA LEU A 226 3.50 20.63 6.22
C LEU A 226 4.23 19.35 5.78
N VAL A 227 4.21 18.34 6.64
CA VAL A 227 4.71 16.98 6.39
C VAL A 227 6.19 16.91 5.95
N GLY A 228 7.04 17.80 6.50
CA GLY A 228 8.48 17.79 6.24
C GLY A 228 8.92 18.27 4.84
N LEU A 229 8.06 18.98 4.13
CA LEU A 229 8.35 19.53 2.83
C LEU A 229 8.90 20.96 2.95
N THR A 230 9.71 21.38 1.96
CA THR A 230 10.29 22.73 1.90
C THR A 230 9.67 23.51 0.74
N ARG A 231 9.33 24.77 0.98
CA ARG A 231 8.78 25.67 -0.04
C ARG A 231 9.83 26.15 -1.01
N ILE A 232 9.50 26.13 -2.30
CA ILE A 232 10.33 26.64 -3.39
C ILE A 232 9.64 27.77 -4.15
N GLU A 233 10.28 28.30 -5.18
CA GLU A 233 9.71 29.28 -6.10
C GLU A 233 8.42 28.73 -6.76
N GLY A 234 7.50 29.64 -7.12
CA GLY A 234 6.22 29.24 -7.71
C GLY A 234 5.21 28.69 -6.72
N ARG A 235 5.47 28.80 -5.41
CA ARG A 235 4.58 28.32 -4.32
C ARG A 235 4.36 26.79 -4.35
N LEU A 236 5.38 26.06 -4.76
CA LEU A 236 5.42 24.60 -4.70
C LEU A 236 6.21 24.13 -3.47
N TYR A 237 6.02 22.86 -3.12
CA TYR A 237 6.68 22.19 -2.01
C TYR A 237 7.42 20.96 -2.51
N GLN A 238 8.62 20.73 -2.02
CA GLN A 238 9.49 19.62 -2.40
C GLN A 238 10.06 18.92 -1.17
N ALA A 239 10.44 17.66 -1.34
CA ALA A 239 11.23 16.90 -0.36
C ALA A 239 12.68 16.76 -0.83
N ASN A 240 13.62 16.69 0.10
CA ASN A 240 15.04 16.39 -0.16
C ASN A 240 15.24 14.87 -0.26
N SER A 241 14.66 14.26 -1.27
CA SER A 241 14.74 12.82 -1.52
C SER A 241 14.45 12.56 -2.99
N PRO A 242 15.19 11.68 -3.67
CA PRO A 242 14.97 11.38 -5.09
C PRO A 242 13.72 10.50 -5.32
N VAL A 243 13.14 9.92 -4.27
CA VAL A 243 11.95 9.08 -4.38
C VAL A 243 11.03 9.36 -3.21
N LEU A 244 9.76 9.60 -3.51
CA LEU A 244 8.68 9.70 -2.54
C LEU A 244 7.66 8.61 -2.81
N VAL A 245 7.24 7.90 -1.77
CA VAL A 245 6.19 6.90 -1.86
C VAL A 245 5.15 7.19 -0.79
N TRP A 246 3.85 7.10 -1.14
CA TRP A 246 2.80 7.27 -0.16
C TRP A 246 1.55 6.45 -0.48
N SER A 247 0.72 6.29 0.50
CA SER A 247 -0.55 5.55 0.46
C SER A 247 -1.70 6.47 0.85
N LEU A 248 -2.85 6.26 0.25
CA LEU A 248 -4.11 6.93 0.59
C LEU A 248 -4.66 6.54 1.97
N GLY A 249 -3.99 5.61 2.67
CA GLY A 249 -4.39 5.20 4.00
C GLY A 249 -5.71 4.42 4.07
N PRO A 250 -6.27 4.32 5.29
CA PRO A 250 -7.47 3.52 5.56
C PRO A 250 -8.73 3.95 4.83
N ASP A 251 -8.92 5.23 4.60
CA ASP A 251 -10.12 5.78 3.95
C ASP A 251 -10.03 5.76 2.42
N GLY A 252 -8.80 5.53 1.87
CA GLY A 252 -8.56 5.50 0.42
C GLY A 252 -8.81 6.82 -0.28
N SER A 253 -8.71 7.94 0.45
CA SER A 253 -9.11 9.26 -0.02
C SER A 253 -7.97 10.27 0.03
N ALA A 254 -8.04 11.29 -0.82
CA ALA A 254 -7.17 12.47 -0.77
C ALA A 254 -7.91 13.66 -1.35
N SER A 255 -7.76 14.83 -0.75
CA SER A 255 -8.44 16.07 -1.17
C SER A 255 -7.45 17.23 -1.27
N ALA A 256 -7.33 17.81 -2.45
CA ALA A 256 -6.50 18.99 -2.68
C ALA A 256 -7.07 20.28 -2.06
N SER A 257 -8.30 20.24 -1.56
CA SER A 257 -8.94 21.35 -0.83
C SER A 257 -8.65 21.31 0.68
N GLU A 258 -8.01 20.24 1.16
CA GLU A 258 -7.67 20.05 2.57
C GLU A 258 -6.15 20.05 2.76
N LYS A 259 -5.71 20.47 3.95
CA LYS A 259 -4.29 20.44 4.31
C LYS A 259 -3.81 19.00 4.54
N ALA A 260 -2.50 18.79 4.36
CA ALA A 260 -1.87 17.48 4.50
C ALA A 260 -2.10 16.81 5.88
N ASN A 261 -2.31 17.62 6.93
CA ASN A 261 -2.54 17.15 8.30
C ASN A 261 -4.01 17.24 8.75
N GLN A 262 -4.94 17.46 7.84
CA GLN A 262 -6.36 17.67 8.14
C GLN A 262 -7.26 16.76 7.29
N GLY A 263 -8.52 16.63 7.72
CA GLY A 263 -9.57 15.92 7.02
C GLY A 263 -9.15 14.52 6.56
N VAL A 264 -9.43 14.20 5.31
CA VAL A 264 -9.09 12.90 4.68
C VAL A 264 -7.58 12.73 4.41
N ASN A 265 -6.80 13.81 4.44
CA ASN A 265 -5.36 13.71 4.16
C ASN A 265 -4.54 13.29 5.39
N LYS A 266 -5.10 13.39 6.61
CA LYS A 266 -4.34 13.18 7.87
C LYS A 266 -3.96 11.72 8.13
N ASP A 267 -4.65 10.77 7.53
CA ASP A 267 -4.42 9.34 7.71
C ASP A 267 -3.65 8.71 6.53
N ASN A 268 -3.29 9.50 5.53
CA ASN A 268 -2.33 9.13 4.51
C ASN A 268 -0.98 8.75 5.15
N ILE A 269 -0.30 7.78 4.56
CA ILE A 269 0.98 7.30 5.07
C ILE A 269 2.07 7.70 4.10
N LEU A 270 3.10 8.37 4.61
CA LEU A 270 4.17 8.97 3.81
C LEU A 270 5.50 8.30 4.12
N SER A 271 6.33 8.04 3.09
CA SER A 271 7.65 7.39 3.25
C SER A 271 8.74 8.33 3.77
N TRP A 272 8.48 9.62 3.78
CA TRP A 272 9.45 10.66 4.16
C TRP A 272 9.13 11.34 5.50
N GLN A 273 8.19 10.76 6.26
CA GLN A 273 7.84 11.12 7.64
C GLN A 273 8.28 10.09 8.64
#